data_99fe326768c999da25e6e04b0cde6b4c
#
_entry.id   99fe326768c999da25e6e04b0cde6b4c
#
_cell.length_a   1.000
_cell.length_b   1.000
_cell.length_c   1.000
_cell.angle_alpha   90.00
_cell.angle_beta   90.00
_cell.angle_gamma   90.00
#
_symmetry.space_group_name_H-M   'P 1'
#
loop_
_entity.id
_entity.type
_entity.pdbx_description
1 polymer ?
#
loop_
_entity_poly.entity_id
_entity_poly.type
_entity_poly.pdbx_seq_one_letter_code
_entity_poly.pdbx_strand_id
1 'polypeptide(L)'
;MRKRTKKQMYVIVFVITFVISTLIRISLLGSAPERLIQVIWNDDIGKIYKNLDYENANGNQYDLYVPAGLDKSKNQYLIVFIHGGSFNSGSKEDGEAWCKYYASKGYVTASLDYTLQKQGKDASIYLMNTEAENAIKAIKEKTEEMGYHISAMAPCGVSAGGTLAMNLAYNGNSIIPVKFVFQMSAPTYFKPSEWSLLMKVDKLDSEKAFCQMMTGKDIDNYNDDIKAISPACIVNKNRVPSLIGYGLKDHCVPLDQKYYLMDAYNMY
;
A
#
# COMPACT_ATOMS: atom_id res chain seq x y z
N MET A 1 -9.79 47.73 -24.13
CA MET A 1 -8.87 46.85 -23.36
C MET A 1 -8.01 47.69 -22.43
N ARG A 2 -8.11 47.53 -21.13
CA ARG A 2 -7.35 48.30 -20.13
C ARG A 2 -5.87 47.89 -20.20
N LYS A 3 -4.96 48.82 -20.52
CA LYS A 3 -3.50 48.55 -20.52
C LYS A 3 -3.06 48.17 -19.09
N ARG A 4 -2.50 46.97 -18.92
CA ARG A 4 -1.93 46.53 -17.63
C ARG A 4 -0.74 47.41 -17.26
N THR A 5 -0.64 47.81 -16.01
CA THR A 5 0.52 48.58 -15.51
C THR A 5 1.77 47.70 -15.49
N LYS A 6 2.97 48.28 -15.58
CA LYS A 6 4.25 47.53 -15.47
C LYS A 6 4.30 46.68 -14.19
N LYS A 7 3.79 47.23 -13.07
CA LYS A 7 3.72 46.52 -11.78
C LYS A 7 2.83 45.25 -11.86
N GLN A 8 1.67 45.33 -12.52
CA GLN A 8 0.80 44.18 -12.73
C GLN A 8 1.44 43.13 -13.63
N MET A 9 2.21 43.54 -14.65
CA MET A 9 2.98 42.59 -15.46
C MET A 9 4.05 41.88 -14.67
N TYR A 10 4.82 42.57 -13.83
CA TYR A 10 5.84 41.93 -12.98
C TYR A 10 5.23 40.90 -12.00
N VAL A 11 4.10 41.22 -11.38
CA VAL A 11 3.40 40.29 -10.50
C VAL A 11 2.95 39.06 -11.26
N ILE A 12 2.38 39.22 -12.45
CA ILE A 12 1.92 38.11 -13.29
C ILE A 12 3.11 37.22 -13.69
N VAL A 13 4.21 37.79 -14.15
CA VAL A 13 5.43 37.05 -14.53
C VAL A 13 5.97 36.30 -13.32
N PHE A 14 6.06 36.94 -12.15
CA PHE A 14 6.51 36.29 -10.92
C PHE A 14 5.63 35.07 -10.54
N VAL A 15 4.30 35.25 -10.55
CA VAL A 15 3.36 34.15 -10.22
C VAL A 15 3.50 33.01 -11.21
N ILE A 16 3.55 33.30 -12.52
CA ILE A 16 3.71 32.25 -13.54
C ILE A 16 5.04 31.53 -13.37
N THR A 17 6.15 32.27 -13.19
CA THR A 17 7.47 31.67 -12.99
C THR A 17 7.51 30.82 -11.72
N PHE A 18 6.92 31.29 -10.62
CA PHE A 18 6.81 30.55 -9.36
C PHE A 18 6.03 29.25 -9.52
N VAL A 19 4.85 29.31 -10.16
CA VAL A 19 4.01 28.12 -10.41
C VAL A 19 4.76 27.13 -11.30
N ILE A 20 5.34 27.58 -12.41
CA ILE A 20 6.10 26.71 -13.33
C ILE A 20 7.29 26.08 -12.62
N SER A 21 8.09 26.85 -11.88
CA SER A 21 9.25 26.32 -11.15
C SER A 21 8.84 25.33 -10.06
N THR A 22 7.71 25.57 -9.39
CA THR A 22 7.16 24.66 -8.38
C THR A 22 6.70 23.35 -9.03
N LEU A 23 5.99 23.41 -10.16
CA LEU A 23 5.54 22.22 -10.90
C LEU A 23 6.72 21.41 -11.44
N ILE A 24 7.73 22.08 -12.01
CA ILE A 24 8.98 21.44 -12.46
C ILE A 24 9.68 20.78 -11.27
N ARG A 25 9.77 21.47 -10.14
CA ARG A 25 10.39 20.93 -8.94
C ARG A 25 9.67 19.70 -8.41
N ILE A 26 8.33 19.70 -8.37
CA ILE A 26 7.53 18.54 -7.95
C ILE A 26 7.73 17.39 -8.94
N SER A 27 7.68 17.66 -10.24
CA SER A 27 7.84 16.64 -11.29
C SER A 27 9.24 16.01 -11.34
N LEU A 28 10.29 16.83 -11.15
CA LEU A 28 11.69 16.33 -11.25
C LEU A 28 12.21 15.72 -9.95
N LEU A 29 11.62 16.07 -8.81
CA LEU A 29 12.19 15.72 -7.52
C LEU A 29 11.34 14.73 -6.71
N GLY A 30 10.17 14.32 -7.20
CA GLY A 30 9.26 13.44 -6.47
C GLY A 30 8.74 14.02 -5.15
N SER A 31 8.06 13.22 -4.37
CA SER A 31 7.65 13.57 -3.01
C SER A 31 8.85 13.58 -2.05
N ALA A 32 8.76 14.35 -0.96
CA ALA A 32 9.87 14.45 -0.01
C ALA A 32 10.34 13.10 0.57
N PRO A 33 9.45 12.14 0.89
CA PRO A 33 9.85 10.79 1.32
C PRO A 33 10.65 10.04 0.26
N GLU A 34 10.24 10.09 -1.01
CA GLU A 34 10.92 9.38 -2.11
C GLU A 34 12.35 9.88 -2.33
N ARG A 35 12.63 11.16 -2.06
CA ARG A 35 14.00 11.70 -2.16
C ARG A 35 14.95 11.08 -1.16
N LEU A 36 14.47 10.74 0.03
CA LEU A 36 15.29 10.15 1.09
C LEU A 36 15.67 8.69 0.80
N ILE A 37 14.91 8.03 -0.08
CA ILE A 37 15.06 6.62 -0.42
C ILE A 37 15.45 6.40 -1.88
N GLN A 38 15.82 7.44 -2.63
CA GLN A 38 16.27 7.30 -4.00
C GLN A 38 17.54 6.46 -4.09
N VAL A 39 17.49 5.43 -4.95
CA VAL A 39 18.63 4.57 -5.29
C VAL A 39 18.83 4.63 -6.79
N ILE A 40 20.04 5.01 -7.23
CA ILE A 40 20.44 4.89 -8.63
C ILE A 40 20.71 3.41 -8.89
N TRP A 41 19.74 2.73 -9.47
CA TRP A 41 19.78 1.30 -9.67
C TRP A 41 20.72 0.89 -10.80
N ASN A 42 21.51 -0.13 -10.57
CA ASN A 42 22.39 -0.77 -11.54
C ASN A 42 22.56 -2.27 -11.23
N ASP A 43 23.26 -3.01 -12.08
CA ASP A 43 23.43 -4.45 -11.93
C ASP A 43 24.27 -4.85 -10.70
N ASP A 44 25.11 -3.94 -10.17
CA ASP A 44 25.89 -4.19 -8.94
C ASP A 44 24.99 -4.20 -7.69
N ILE A 45 23.83 -3.52 -7.76
CA ILE A 45 22.84 -3.53 -6.68
C ILE A 45 21.93 -4.75 -6.77
N GLY A 46 21.53 -5.15 -8.00
CA GLY A 46 20.66 -6.30 -8.19
C GLY A 46 19.91 -6.31 -9.51
N LYS A 47 19.00 -7.24 -9.65
CA LYS A 47 18.13 -7.39 -10.82
C LYS A 47 16.67 -7.10 -10.49
N ILE A 48 15.98 -6.48 -11.44
CA ILE A 48 14.54 -6.25 -11.39
C ILE A 48 13.87 -7.14 -12.41
N TYR A 49 12.90 -7.92 -11.95
CA TYR A 49 12.02 -8.73 -12.78
C TYR A 49 10.66 -8.07 -12.76
N LYS A 50 10.26 -7.48 -13.88
CA LYS A 50 9.01 -6.71 -14.00
C LYS A 50 7.88 -7.53 -14.61
N ASN A 51 6.65 -7.15 -14.23
CA ASN A 51 5.42 -7.66 -14.82
C ASN A 51 5.31 -9.20 -14.73
N LEU A 52 5.64 -9.74 -13.57
CA LEU A 52 5.48 -11.16 -13.28
C LEU A 52 4.01 -11.46 -12.94
N ASP A 53 3.48 -12.51 -13.54
CA ASP A 53 2.11 -12.92 -13.32
C ASP A 53 1.94 -13.69 -12.00
N TYR A 54 0.75 -13.60 -11.42
CA TYR A 54 0.31 -14.45 -10.33
C TYR A 54 -1.16 -14.83 -10.54
N GLU A 55 -1.66 -15.82 -9.83
CA GLU A 55 -3.04 -16.31 -9.99
C GLU A 55 -4.05 -15.23 -9.56
N ASN A 56 -4.73 -14.63 -10.55
CA ASN A 56 -5.82 -13.68 -10.38
C ASN A 56 -6.66 -13.58 -11.67
N ALA A 57 -7.90 -13.08 -11.56
CA ALA A 57 -8.82 -12.98 -12.68
C ALA A 57 -8.63 -11.74 -13.57
N ASN A 58 -7.87 -10.74 -13.10
CA ASN A 58 -7.85 -9.39 -13.68
C ASN A 58 -6.51 -9.01 -14.33
N GLY A 59 -5.58 -9.97 -14.44
CA GLY A 59 -4.26 -9.74 -15.05
C GLY A 59 -3.34 -8.84 -14.20
N ASN A 60 -3.56 -8.81 -12.89
CA ASN A 60 -2.68 -8.12 -11.96
C ASN A 60 -1.32 -8.81 -11.90
N GLN A 61 -0.26 -8.02 -11.71
CA GLN A 61 1.12 -8.45 -11.78
C GLN A 61 1.92 -7.97 -10.56
N TYR A 62 3.13 -8.47 -10.42
CA TYR A 62 4.08 -7.95 -9.44
C TYR A 62 5.45 -7.71 -10.06
N ASP A 63 6.22 -6.83 -9.43
CA ASP A 63 7.63 -6.62 -9.73
C ASP A 63 8.47 -7.19 -8.59
N LEU A 64 9.55 -7.90 -8.94
CA LEU A 64 10.48 -8.53 -8.00
C LEU A 64 11.88 -7.93 -8.14
N TYR A 65 12.46 -7.52 -7.02
CA TYR A 65 13.79 -6.92 -6.93
C TYR A 65 14.69 -7.85 -6.12
N VAL A 66 15.71 -8.39 -6.76
CA VAL A 66 16.64 -9.36 -6.16
C VAL A 66 18.01 -8.72 -6.03
N PRO A 67 18.54 -8.52 -4.81
CA PRO A 67 19.88 -7.97 -4.59
C PRO A 67 20.95 -8.80 -5.28
N ALA A 68 22.01 -8.14 -5.75
CA ALA A 68 23.19 -8.83 -6.24
C ALA A 68 23.94 -9.52 -5.08
N GLY A 69 24.62 -10.63 -5.39
CA GLY A 69 25.50 -11.31 -4.44
C GLY A 69 24.80 -12.00 -3.27
N LEU A 70 23.48 -12.24 -3.34
CA LEU A 70 22.80 -13.03 -2.32
C LEU A 70 23.35 -14.45 -2.24
N ASP A 71 23.67 -14.90 -1.03
CA ASP A 71 24.14 -16.26 -0.76
C ASP A 71 22.96 -17.24 -0.76
N LYS A 72 22.90 -18.10 -1.78
CA LYS A 72 21.83 -19.08 -1.96
C LYS A 72 21.82 -20.16 -0.86
N SER A 73 22.90 -20.32 -0.10
CA SER A 73 22.97 -21.25 1.02
C SER A 73 22.30 -20.72 2.30
N LYS A 74 21.96 -19.43 2.31
CA LYS A 74 21.35 -18.74 3.46
C LYS A 74 19.89 -18.43 3.23
N ASN A 75 19.17 -18.38 4.33
CA ASN A 75 17.80 -17.86 4.33
C ASN A 75 17.78 -16.39 3.90
N GLN A 76 16.84 -16.06 3.03
CA GLN A 76 16.57 -14.69 2.61
C GLN A 76 15.30 -14.15 3.28
N TYR A 77 15.16 -12.83 3.31
CA TYR A 77 14.02 -12.13 3.86
C TYR A 77 13.35 -11.29 2.77
N LEU A 78 12.02 -11.30 2.77
CA LEU A 78 11.20 -10.61 1.78
C LEU A 78 10.53 -9.38 2.41
N ILE A 79 10.56 -8.25 1.71
CA ILE A 79 9.72 -7.10 2.02
C ILE A 79 8.75 -6.94 0.84
N VAL A 80 7.44 -6.89 1.14
CA VAL A 80 6.40 -6.73 0.12
C VAL A 80 5.71 -5.40 0.30
N PHE A 81 5.81 -4.55 -0.70
CA PHE A 81 5.10 -3.26 -0.73
C PHE A 81 3.76 -3.41 -1.43
N ILE A 82 2.70 -2.92 -0.79
CA ILE A 82 1.34 -2.86 -1.31
C ILE A 82 0.95 -1.39 -1.44
N HIS A 83 0.57 -0.97 -2.65
CA HIS A 83 0.30 0.42 -2.95
C HIS A 83 -0.99 0.94 -2.30
N GLY A 84 -1.07 2.24 -2.08
CA GLY A 84 -2.27 2.96 -1.65
C GLY A 84 -3.20 3.29 -2.82
N GLY A 85 -4.08 4.28 -2.58
CA GLY A 85 -4.99 4.81 -3.60
C GLY A 85 -6.46 4.52 -3.34
N SER A 86 -6.88 4.50 -2.07
CA SER A 86 -8.28 4.33 -1.65
C SER A 86 -8.98 3.09 -2.24
N PHE A 87 -8.23 2.02 -2.49
CA PHE A 87 -8.69 0.78 -3.13
C PHE A 87 -9.17 0.93 -4.58
N ASN A 88 -9.07 2.11 -5.17
CA ASN A 88 -9.58 2.41 -6.51
C ASN A 88 -8.54 2.97 -7.51
N SER A 89 -7.32 3.20 -7.06
CA SER A 89 -6.21 3.74 -7.87
C SER A 89 -4.86 3.25 -7.34
N GLY A 90 -3.79 3.61 -8.05
CA GLY A 90 -2.43 3.17 -7.73
C GLY A 90 -2.00 1.96 -8.55
N SER A 91 -0.76 1.58 -8.41
CA SER A 91 -0.16 0.41 -9.06
C SER A 91 1.14 0.00 -8.36
N LYS A 92 1.69 -1.17 -8.73
CA LYS A 92 2.97 -1.67 -8.20
C LYS A 92 4.15 -0.71 -8.42
N GLU A 93 4.07 0.17 -9.43
CA GLU A 93 5.08 1.19 -9.70
C GLU A 93 5.24 2.18 -8.55
N ASP A 94 4.19 2.42 -7.76
CA ASP A 94 4.24 3.29 -6.57
C ASP A 94 5.20 2.75 -5.49
N GLY A 95 5.48 1.45 -5.52
CA GLY A 95 6.44 0.79 -4.63
C GLY A 95 7.89 0.77 -5.12
N GLU A 96 8.17 1.22 -6.35
CA GLU A 96 9.49 1.06 -6.97
C GLU A 96 10.62 1.66 -6.14
N ALA A 97 10.45 2.89 -5.63
CA ALA A 97 11.48 3.55 -4.83
C ALA A 97 11.75 2.81 -3.51
N TRP A 98 10.70 2.35 -2.84
CA TRP A 98 10.79 1.56 -1.61
C TRP A 98 11.47 0.21 -1.86
N CYS A 99 11.05 -0.50 -2.90
CA CYS A 99 11.64 -1.79 -3.26
C CYS A 99 13.13 -1.66 -3.60
N LYS A 100 13.53 -0.68 -4.41
CA LYS A 100 14.94 -0.40 -4.71
C LYS A 100 15.74 -0.08 -3.46
N TYR A 101 15.19 0.76 -2.57
CA TYR A 101 15.87 1.13 -1.34
C TYR A 101 16.14 -0.10 -0.44
N TYR A 102 15.14 -0.91 -0.16
CA TYR A 102 15.33 -2.09 0.69
C TYR A 102 16.14 -3.19 -0.01
N ALA A 103 16.01 -3.34 -1.32
CA ALA A 103 16.86 -4.27 -2.07
C ALA A 103 18.34 -3.85 -2.02
N SER A 104 18.65 -2.55 -2.06
CA SER A 104 20.02 -2.05 -1.85
C SER A 104 20.57 -2.31 -0.43
N LYS A 105 19.70 -2.70 0.52
CA LYS A 105 20.08 -3.15 1.88
C LYS A 105 20.17 -4.67 2.01
N GLY A 106 20.03 -5.41 0.90
CA GLY A 106 20.16 -6.86 0.88
C GLY A 106 18.87 -7.65 1.10
N TYR A 107 17.71 -7.03 1.12
CA TYR A 107 16.42 -7.72 1.19
C TYR A 107 15.89 -8.05 -0.21
N VAL A 108 15.34 -9.22 -0.42
CA VAL A 108 14.47 -9.46 -1.58
C VAL A 108 13.22 -8.61 -1.39
N THR A 109 12.80 -7.89 -2.42
CA THR A 109 11.61 -7.03 -2.30
C THR A 109 10.67 -7.23 -3.48
N ALA A 110 9.39 -7.01 -3.24
CA ALA A 110 8.38 -7.04 -4.29
C ALA A 110 7.35 -5.94 -4.10
N SER A 111 6.79 -5.48 -5.20
CA SER A 111 5.61 -4.61 -5.21
C SER A 111 4.55 -5.26 -6.09
N LEU A 112 3.31 -5.25 -5.66
CA LEU A 112 2.22 -5.97 -6.34
C LEU A 112 1.05 -5.05 -6.68
N ASP A 113 0.40 -5.35 -7.81
CA ASP A 113 -0.93 -4.85 -8.15
C ASP A 113 -1.99 -5.69 -7.44
N TYR A 114 -3.17 -5.13 -7.29
CA TYR A 114 -4.39 -5.82 -6.88
C TYR A 114 -5.59 -5.21 -7.60
N THR A 115 -6.70 -5.93 -7.69
CA THR A 115 -7.90 -5.48 -8.39
C THR A 115 -8.49 -4.24 -7.73
N LEU A 116 -8.57 -3.15 -8.49
CA LEU A 116 -9.10 -1.87 -8.04
C LEU A 116 -10.63 -1.83 -8.16
N GLN A 117 -11.31 -1.19 -7.23
CA GLN A 117 -12.78 -1.09 -7.19
C GLN A 117 -13.39 -0.56 -8.49
N LYS A 118 -12.69 0.31 -9.23
CA LYS A 118 -13.13 0.81 -10.53
C LYS A 118 -12.96 -0.18 -11.70
N GLN A 119 -12.17 -1.24 -11.53
CA GLN A 119 -11.82 -2.18 -12.60
C GLN A 119 -12.74 -3.40 -12.66
N GLY A 120 -13.32 -3.81 -11.55
CA GLY A 120 -14.08 -5.04 -11.46
C GLY A 120 -15.37 -4.91 -10.67
N LYS A 121 -16.40 -5.63 -11.09
CA LYS A 121 -17.70 -5.66 -10.40
C LYS A 121 -17.61 -6.29 -9.00
N ASP A 122 -16.64 -7.17 -8.81
CA ASP A 122 -16.45 -7.93 -7.56
C ASP A 122 -15.24 -7.45 -6.76
N ALA A 123 -14.69 -6.29 -7.11
CA ALA A 123 -13.57 -5.70 -6.38
C ALA A 123 -13.98 -5.39 -4.93
N SER A 124 -13.31 -6.02 -3.99
CA SER A 124 -13.54 -5.90 -2.57
C SER A 124 -12.24 -6.09 -1.81
N ILE A 125 -12.18 -5.66 -0.55
CA ILE A 125 -11.01 -5.92 0.30
C ILE A 125 -10.79 -7.43 0.48
N TYR A 126 -11.82 -8.26 0.44
CA TYR A 126 -11.68 -9.72 0.44
C TYR A 126 -10.91 -10.21 -0.78
N LEU A 127 -11.31 -9.78 -1.98
CA LEU A 127 -10.61 -10.14 -3.21
C LEU A 127 -9.17 -9.66 -3.18
N MET A 128 -8.94 -8.39 -2.80
CA MET A 128 -7.60 -7.82 -2.73
C MET A 128 -6.69 -8.56 -1.74
N ASN A 129 -7.22 -9.01 -0.59
CA ASN A 129 -6.49 -9.84 0.36
C ASN A 129 -6.10 -11.19 -0.26
N THR A 130 -7.04 -11.86 -0.94
CA THR A 130 -6.78 -13.13 -1.64
C THR A 130 -5.73 -12.97 -2.73
N GLU A 131 -5.81 -11.90 -3.52
CA GLU A 131 -4.82 -11.58 -4.55
C GLU A 131 -3.44 -11.30 -3.96
N ALA A 132 -3.37 -10.59 -2.82
CA ALA A 132 -2.10 -10.39 -2.11
C ALA A 132 -1.50 -11.73 -1.64
N GLU A 133 -2.30 -12.66 -1.12
CA GLU A 133 -1.86 -14.01 -0.72
C GLU A 133 -1.36 -14.82 -1.93
N ASN A 134 -2.07 -14.75 -3.06
CA ASN A 134 -1.66 -15.41 -4.31
C ASN A 134 -0.36 -14.83 -4.87
N ALA A 135 -0.19 -13.51 -4.81
CA ALA A 135 1.06 -12.85 -5.17
C ALA A 135 2.22 -13.31 -4.29
N ILE A 136 2.02 -13.43 -2.96
CA ILE A 136 3.05 -13.96 -2.04
C ILE A 136 3.44 -15.41 -2.41
N LYS A 137 2.47 -16.24 -2.78
CA LYS A 137 2.73 -17.61 -3.24
C LYS A 137 3.60 -17.60 -4.51
N ALA A 138 3.23 -16.81 -5.51
CA ALA A 138 3.99 -16.69 -6.75
C ALA A 138 5.41 -16.14 -6.54
N ILE A 139 5.56 -15.14 -5.64
CA ILE A 139 6.87 -14.60 -5.27
C ILE A 139 7.74 -15.69 -4.62
N LYS A 140 7.17 -16.49 -3.71
CA LYS A 140 7.89 -17.61 -3.08
C LYS A 140 8.34 -18.63 -4.11
N GLU A 141 7.44 -19.08 -4.97
CA GLU A 141 7.75 -20.04 -6.05
C GLU A 141 8.84 -19.48 -6.96
N LYS A 142 8.72 -18.23 -7.39
CA LYS A 142 9.70 -17.56 -8.25
C LYS A 142 11.09 -17.44 -7.62
N THR A 143 11.16 -17.10 -6.34
CA THR A 143 12.45 -17.03 -5.63
C THR A 143 13.06 -18.40 -5.42
N GLU A 144 12.28 -19.45 -5.17
CA GLU A 144 12.74 -20.84 -5.08
C GLU A 144 13.27 -21.35 -6.44
N GLU A 145 12.61 -21.04 -7.56
CA GLU A 145 13.14 -21.32 -8.91
C GLU A 145 14.50 -20.68 -9.15
N MET A 146 14.74 -19.48 -8.60
CA MET A 146 16.01 -18.80 -8.68
C MET A 146 17.06 -19.38 -7.71
N GLY A 147 16.67 -20.31 -6.85
CA GLY A 147 17.50 -20.95 -5.83
C GLY A 147 17.62 -20.15 -4.53
N TYR A 148 16.70 -19.24 -4.24
CA TYR A 148 16.66 -18.49 -2.98
C TYR A 148 15.54 -19.00 -2.09
N HIS A 149 15.84 -19.27 -0.84
CA HIS A 149 14.87 -19.68 0.18
C HIS A 149 14.42 -18.47 1.02
N ILE A 150 13.15 -18.05 0.87
CA ILE A 150 12.56 -17.00 1.67
C ILE A 150 12.00 -17.59 2.97
N SER A 151 12.63 -17.29 4.09
CA SER A 151 12.25 -17.86 5.40
C SER A 151 11.28 -17.00 6.19
N ALA A 152 11.19 -15.71 5.88
CA ALA A 152 10.28 -14.79 6.54
C ALA A 152 10.02 -13.54 5.70
N MET A 153 8.93 -12.84 5.97
CA MET A 153 8.60 -11.59 5.30
C MET A 153 8.12 -10.49 6.24
N ALA A 154 8.15 -9.27 5.70
CA ALA A 154 7.52 -8.08 6.26
C ALA A 154 6.65 -7.42 5.17
N PRO A 155 5.32 -7.58 5.18
CA PRO A 155 4.45 -6.79 4.34
C PRO A 155 4.45 -5.33 4.81
N CYS A 156 4.34 -4.42 3.86
CA CYS A 156 4.24 -2.99 4.14
C CYS A 156 3.35 -2.29 3.12
N GLY A 157 2.89 -1.10 3.45
CA GLY A 157 2.08 -0.32 2.53
C GLY A 157 1.67 1.04 3.07
N VAL A 158 1.04 1.81 2.19
CA VAL A 158 0.54 3.15 2.51
C VAL A 158 -0.98 3.17 2.31
N SER A 159 -1.73 3.82 3.21
CA SER A 159 -3.19 3.98 3.07
C SER A 159 -3.88 2.62 2.85
N ALA A 160 -4.66 2.45 1.77
CA ALA A 160 -5.31 1.19 1.41
C ALA A 160 -4.35 -0.02 1.43
N GLY A 161 -3.15 0.13 0.86
CA GLY A 161 -2.13 -0.92 0.87
C GLY A 161 -1.63 -1.28 2.27
N GLY A 162 -1.60 -0.31 3.18
CA GLY A 162 -1.29 -0.57 4.59
C GLY A 162 -2.37 -1.42 5.29
N THR A 163 -3.64 -1.24 4.94
CA THR A 163 -4.74 -2.11 5.38
C THR A 163 -4.51 -3.55 4.92
N LEU A 164 -4.23 -3.74 3.61
CA LEU A 164 -3.99 -5.07 3.04
C LEU A 164 -2.75 -5.73 3.66
N ALA A 165 -1.68 -4.95 3.88
CA ALA A 165 -0.46 -5.44 4.55
C ALA A 165 -0.74 -5.92 5.99
N MET A 166 -1.56 -5.17 6.75
CA MET A 166 -1.96 -5.57 8.10
C MET A 166 -2.88 -6.80 8.09
N ASN A 167 -3.84 -6.86 7.17
CA ASN A 167 -4.71 -8.02 7.03
C ASN A 167 -3.90 -9.28 6.72
N LEU A 168 -2.96 -9.20 5.78
CA LEU A 168 -2.04 -10.29 5.47
C LEU A 168 -1.21 -10.72 6.70
N ALA A 169 -0.78 -9.75 7.52
CA ALA A 169 0.04 -10.02 8.70
C ALA A 169 -0.75 -10.62 9.87
N TYR A 170 -1.99 -10.18 10.09
CA TYR A 170 -2.76 -10.54 11.28
C TYR A 170 -3.62 -11.79 11.09
N ASN A 171 -4.00 -12.12 9.84
CA ASN A 171 -4.73 -13.37 9.55
C ASN A 171 -3.94 -14.64 9.91
N GLY A 172 -2.61 -14.56 9.93
CA GLY A 172 -1.76 -15.67 10.35
C GLY A 172 -1.69 -16.85 9.38
N ASN A 173 -2.26 -16.73 8.19
CA ASN A 173 -2.39 -17.83 7.21
C ASN A 173 -1.36 -17.74 6.06
N SER A 174 -0.43 -16.78 6.11
CA SER A 174 0.53 -16.60 5.04
C SER A 174 1.49 -17.78 4.89
N ILE A 175 1.72 -18.20 3.64
CA ILE A 175 2.66 -19.27 3.29
C ILE A 175 4.13 -18.93 3.64
N ILE A 176 4.47 -17.65 3.77
CA ILE A 176 5.75 -17.17 4.29
C ILE A 176 5.49 -16.57 5.67
N PRO A 177 6.20 -17.00 6.73
CA PRO A 177 6.02 -16.46 8.06
C PRO A 177 6.21 -14.95 8.12
N VAL A 178 5.23 -14.20 8.60
CA VAL A 178 5.32 -12.75 8.80
C VAL A 178 6.04 -12.47 10.12
N LYS A 179 7.09 -11.62 10.10
CA LYS A 179 7.85 -11.24 11.29
C LYS A 179 7.44 -9.91 11.87
N PHE A 180 7.04 -8.98 11.04
CA PHE A 180 6.44 -7.71 11.43
C PHE A 180 5.73 -7.08 10.24
N VAL A 181 4.92 -6.07 10.48
CA VAL A 181 4.27 -5.26 9.45
C VAL A 181 4.57 -3.79 9.69
N PHE A 182 4.73 -3.01 8.63
CA PHE A 182 4.84 -1.56 8.76
C PHE A 182 3.97 -0.83 7.75
N GLN A 183 3.35 0.26 8.19
CA GLN A 183 2.41 0.99 7.38
C GLN A 183 2.41 2.50 7.68
N MET A 184 1.92 3.29 6.70
CA MET A 184 1.68 4.71 6.84
C MET A 184 0.23 5.05 6.51
N SER A 185 -0.45 5.72 7.44
CA SER A 185 -1.82 6.26 7.29
C SER A 185 -2.82 5.24 6.76
N ALA A 186 -2.82 4.02 7.31
CA ALA A 186 -3.73 2.97 6.86
C ALA A 186 -5.07 3.00 7.60
N PRO A 187 -6.22 2.81 6.91
CA PRO A 187 -7.48 2.43 7.53
C PRO A 187 -7.34 1.14 8.34
N THR A 188 -7.84 1.14 9.57
CA THR A 188 -7.77 -0.01 10.48
C THR A 188 -9.12 -0.51 10.95
N TYR A 189 -10.15 0.32 10.81
CA TYR A 189 -11.49 0.05 11.32
C TYR A 189 -12.55 0.58 10.36
N PHE A 190 -13.31 -0.32 9.72
CA PHE A 190 -14.26 0.02 8.66
C PHE A 190 -15.70 0.15 9.13
N LYS A 191 -15.95 0.56 10.38
CA LYS A 191 -17.31 0.90 10.81
C LYS A 191 -17.82 2.10 9.99
N PRO A 192 -18.98 2.01 9.31
CA PRO A 192 -19.42 3.04 8.36
C PRO A 192 -19.51 4.46 8.96
N SER A 193 -19.95 4.60 10.20
CA SER A 193 -20.05 5.89 10.89
C SER A 193 -18.71 6.67 10.96
N GLU A 194 -17.58 5.98 10.88
CA GLU A 194 -16.24 6.58 10.94
C GLU A 194 -15.77 7.11 9.56
N TRP A 195 -16.51 6.80 8.49
CA TRP A 195 -16.14 7.10 7.11
C TRP A 195 -17.12 8.04 6.39
N SER A 196 -17.83 8.87 7.14
CA SER A 196 -18.82 9.81 6.59
C SER A 196 -18.23 10.75 5.51
N LEU A 197 -16.97 11.15 5.62
CA LEU A 197 -16.30 11.97 4.62
C LEU A 197 -16.04 11.18 3.33
N LEU A 198 -15.54 9.95 3.43
CA LEU A 198 -15.31 9.07 2.29
C LEU A 198 -16.65 8.77 1.58
N MET A 199 -17.67 8.41 2.34
CA MET A 199 -19.02 8.17 1.80
C MET A 199 -19.53 9.38 1.01
N LYS A 200 -19.30 10.59 1.50
CA LYS A 200 -19.68 11.83 0.80
C LYS A 200 -18.88 12.05 -0.48
N VAL A 201 -17.56 11.79 -0.46
CA VAL A 201 -16.67 11.93 -1.64
C VAL A 201 -17.04 10.92 -2.72
N ASP A 202 -17.29 9.67 -2.34
CA ASP A 202 -17.65 8.58 -3.26
C ASP A 202 -19.16 8.56 -3.58
N LYS A 203 -19.92 9.56 -3.08
CA LYS A 203 -21.38 9.72 -3.29
C LYS A 203 -22.17 8.47 -2.88
N LEU A 204 -21.74 7.83 -1.80
CA LEU A 204 -22.48 6.71 -1.22
C LEU A 204 -23.67 7.24 -0.41
N ASP A 205 -24.85 6.73 -0.70
CA ASP A 205 -26.12 7.20 -0.15
C ASP A 205 -26.48 6.54 1.19
N SER A 206 -25.77 5.47 1.57
CA SER A 206 -26.08 4.69 2.77
C SER A 206 -24.86 3.95 3.32
N GLU A 207 -24.93 3.57 4.59
CA GLU A 207 -23.97 2.67 5.22
C GLU A 207 -23.92 1.31 4.53
N LYS A 208 -25.07 0.84 4.01
CA LYS A 208 -25.14 -0.38 3.21
C LYS A 208 -24.28 -0.28 1.94
N ALA A 209 -24.38 0.83 1.21
CA ALA A 209 -23.55 1.06 0.02
C ALA A 209 -22.06 1.07 0.35
N PHE A 210 -21.67 1.65 1.49
CA PHE A 210 -20.30 1.59 1.99
C PHE A 210 -19.85 0.15 2.28
N CYS A 211 -20.67 -0.61 3.02
CA CYS A 211 -20.37 -2.01 3.34
C CYS A 211 -20.22 -2.86 2.06
N GLN A 212 -21.12 -2.68 1.10
CA GLN A 212 -21.08 -3.37 -0.19
C GLN A 212 -19.80 -3.00 -0.97
N MET A 213 -19.42 -1.72 -1.00
CA MET A 213 -18.19 -1.27 -1.65
C MET A 213 -16.95 -1.92 -1.03
N MET A 214 -16.88 -2.02 0.30
CA MET A 214 -15.70 -2.56 0.98
C MET A 214 -15.63 -4.08 0.95
N THR A 215 -16.77 -4.77 1.04
CA THR A 215 -16.81 -6.24 1.18
C THR A 215 -17.18 -6.98 -0.12
N GLY A 216 -17.77 -6.29 -1.09
CA GLY A 216 -18.40 -6.92 -2.26
C GLY A 216 -19.71 -7.66 -1.93
N LYS A 217 -20.19 -7.58 -0.70
CA LYS A 217 -21.39 -8.30 -0.21
C LYS A 217 -22.52 -7.34 0.06
N ASP A 218 -23.77 -7.80 -0.14
CA ASP A 218 -24.98 -7.06 0.22
C ASP A 218 -25.21 -7.16 1.75
N ILE A 219 -24.69 -6.18 2.47
CA ILE A 219 -24.66 -6.14 3.93
C ILE A 219 -25.40 -4.88 4.40
N ASP A 220 -26.39 -5.04 5.27
CA ASP A 220 -27.21 -3.94 5.75
C ASP A 220 -26.53 -3.08 6.83
N ASN A 221 -25.61 -3.66 7.62
CA ASN A 221 -25.01 -2.99 8.77
C ASN A 221 -23.55 -3.44 9.03
N TYR A 222 -22.90 -2.73 9.96
CA TYR A 222 -21.63 -3.16 10.53
C TYR A 222 -21.75 -4.53 11.19
N ASN A 223 -21.16 -5.54 10.60
CA ASN A 223 -21.24 -6.94 10.99
C ASN A 223 -19.87 -7.65 10.92
N ASP A 224 -19.87 -8.97 11.02
CA ASP A 224 -18.65 -9.76 11.02
C ASP A 224 -17.89 -9.71 9.69
N ASP A 225 -18.55 -9.47 8.56
CA ASP A 225 -17.87 -9.29 7.28
C ASP A 225 -17.03 -8.00 7.25
N ILE A 226 -17.55 -6.88 7.76
CA ILE A 226 -16.80 -5.64 7.91
C ILE A 226 -15.66 -5.80 8.93
N LYS A 227 -15.90 -6.52 10.03
CA LYS A 227 -14.86 -6.82 11.02
C LYS A 227 -13.74 -7.66 10.43
N ALA A 228 -14.07 -8.63 9.57
CA ALA A 228 -13.09 -9.53 8.96
C ALA A 228 -12.12 -8.84 7.97
N ILE A 229 -12.45 -7.63 7.49
CA ILE A 229 -11.56 -6.81 6.65
C ILE A 229 -10.90 -5.65 7.42
N SER A 230 -11.21 -5.50 8.70
CA SER A 230 -10.74 -4.40 9.57
C SER A 230 -9.55 -4.85 10.41
N PRO A 231 -8.32 -4.37 10.16
CA PRO A 231 -7.13 -4.77 10.91
C PRO A 231 -7.31 -4.73 12.43
N ALA A 232 -7.96 -3.69 12.96
CA ALA A 232 -8.23 -3.56 14.39
C ALA A 232 -9.18 -4.63 14.95
N CYS A 233 -9.97 -5.30 14.11
CA CYS A 233 -10.87 -6.37 14.53
C CYS A 233 -10.25 -7.77 14.41
N ILE A 234 -9.26 -7.94 13.53
CA ILE A 234 -8.62 -9.25 13.29
C ILE A 234 -7.33 -9.45 14.07
N VAL A 235 -6.73 -8.40 14.60
CA VAL A 235 -5.58 -8.52 15.49
C VAL A 235 -5.92 -9.40 16.70
N ASN A 236 -5.01 -10.29 17.08
CA ASN A 236 -5.23 -11.26 18.15
C ASN A 236 -3.92 -11.55 18.92
N LYS A 237 -3.94 -12.49 19.87
CA LYS A 237 -2.77 -12.83 20.70
C LYS A 237 -1.53 -13.29 19.92
N ASN A 238 -1.69 -13.74 18.68
CA ASN A 238 -0.59 -14.18 17.82
C ASN A 238 -0.10 -13.06 16.88
N ARG A 239 -0.53 -11.81 17.13
CA ARG A 239 -0.16 -10.66 16.34
C ARG A 239 1.34 -10.48 16.22
N VAL A 240 1.77 -10.01 15.05
CA VAL A 240 3.17 -9.67 14.81
C VAL A 240 3.47 -8.23 15.23
N PRO A 241 4.70 -7.89 15.60
CA PRO A 241 5.10 -6.50 15.84
C PRO A 241 4.69 -5.60 14.68
N SER A 242 4.21 -4.40 14.98
CA SER A 242 3.70 -3.48 13.98
C SER A 242 4.29 -2.08 14.16
N LEU A 243 4.86 -1.53 13.09
CA LEU A 243 5.26 -0.12 13.02
C LEU A 243 4.18 0.64 12.28
N ILE A 244 3.53 1.57 12.97
CA ILE A 244 2.42 2.35 12.44
C ILE A 244 2.76 3.84 12.41
N GLY A 245 2.57 4.48 11.26
CA GLY A 245 2.76 5.92 11.08
C GLY A 245 1.47 6.62 10.67
N TYR A 246 1.17 7.76 11.29
CA TYR A 246 0.01 8.59 10.91
C TYR A 246 0.38 10.06 10.91
N GLY A 247 -0.09 10.79 9.91
CA GLY A 247 0.02 12.24 9.87
C GLY A 247 -0.94 12.90 10.85
N LEU A 248 -0.46 13.84 11.68
CA LEU A 248 -1.32 14.58 12.61
C LEU A 248 -2.36 15.47 11.89
N LYS A 249 -2.17 15.76 10.61
CA LYS A 249 -3.05 16.57 9.77
C LYS A 249 -3.46 15.78 8.52
N ASP A 250 -3.66 14.47 8.67
CA ASP A 250 -4.17 13.64 7.59
C ASP A 250 -5.66 13.97 7.39
N HIS A 251 -6.03 14.33 6.17
CA HIS A 251 -7.40 14.68 5.80
C HIS A 251 -8.12 13.52 5.09
N CYS A 252 -7.40 12.44 4.78
CA CYS A 252 -7.94 11.28 4.08
C CYS A 252 -8.25 10.15 5.05
N VAL A 253 -7.30 9.83 5.94
CA VAL A 253 -7.45 8.78 6.94
C VAL A 253 -7.48 9.42 8.32
N PRO A 254 -8.61 9.38 9.03
CA PRO A 254 -8.74 9.97 10.37
C PRO A 254 -7.71 9.41 11.35
N LEU A 255 -7.14 10.28 12.19
CA LEU A 255 -6.13 9.87 13.18
C LEU A 255 -6.66 8.81 14.16
N ASP A 256 -7.98 8.76 14.37
CA ASP A 256 -8.64 7.77 15.23
C ASP A 256 -8.39 6.33 14.77
N GLN A 257 -8.11 6.12 13.48
CA GLN A 257 -7.72 4.81 12.94
C GLN A 257 -6.48 4.23 13.63
N LYS A 258 -5.55 5.08 14.03
CA LYS A 258 -4.41 4.68 14.85
C LYS A 258 -4.85 4.15 16.22
N TYR A 259 -5.78 4.85 16.87
CA TYR A 259 -6.20 4.50 18.22
C TYR A 259 -7.02 3.21 18.26
N TYR A 260 -7.90 2.98 17.28
CA TYR A 260 -8.60 1.70 17.17
C TYR A 260 -7.65 0.50 17.11
N LEU A 261 -6.56 0.62 16.33
CA LEU A 261 -5.57 -0.44 16.26
C LEU A 261 -4.77 -0.58 17.57
N MET A 262 -4.36 0.54 18.19
CA MET A 262 -3.63 0.52 19.46
C MET A 262 -4.46 -0.10 20.58
N ASP A 263 -5.74 0.24 20.68
CA ASP A 263 -6.66 -0.31 21.68
C ASP A 263 -6.81 -1.82 21.48
N ALA A 264 -6.99 -2.27 20.24
CA ALA A 264 -7.02 -3.69 19.92
C ALA A 264 -5.73 -4.42 20.31
N TYR A 265 -4.57 -3.81 20.11
CA TYR A 265 -3.28 -4.36 20.56
C TYR A 265 -3.18 -4.49 22.07
N ASN A 266 -3.70 -3.53 22.83
CA ASN A 266 -3.66 -3.51 24.29
C ASN A 266 -4.61 -4.52 24.93
N MET A 267 -5.55 -5.09 24.17
CA MET A 267 -6.46 -6.15 24.63
C MET A 267 -5.77 -7.51 24.79
N TYR A 268 -4.63 -7.71 24.18
CA TYR A 268 -3.86 -8.96 24.12
C TYR A 268 -2.42 -8.81 24.65
#